data_49563607ec699c557ffcd75e95871eb9
#
_entry.id   49563607ec699c557ffcd75e95871eb9
#
_cell.length_a   1.000
_cell.length_b   1.000
_cell.length_c   1.000
_cell.angle_alpha   90.00
_cell.angle_beta   90.00
_cell.angle_gamma   90.00
#
_symmetry.space_group_name_H-M   'P 1'
#
loop_
_entity.id
_entity.type
_entity.pdbx_description
1 polymer ?
#
loop_
_entity_poly.entity_id
_entity_poly.type
_entity_poly.pdbx_seq_one_letter_code
_entity_poly.pdbx_strand_id
1 'polypeptide(L)'
;RPLRCDIRRLDNKEGRRLGQMFVFSDISLETDMLTGFQKWDSFQRLAMEEVDHFTFPVGVAICDINGLSVINSTRSNQAGDQRINALAGIMRKNFPERTYYVRGIDAHLIALCSHSSEEEMAACVEKVKEQYDGSIQYAVGVAADEGQSIVAAIIDAATAMKTKKLVDSESSHSDMLTSLIRALEECDSDTEQHVRRTQELGAELGRRIELSDIQQSKLALLCLLHDIGKVGVPMEILNKPGKLTDEEWKIMRSHVEKGYEIAMSNTELRQIAEEIRHHHERWDGNGYPDGLSRESIPVLSRVIAVVDAFAGMIN
;
A
#
# COMPACT_ATOMS: atom_id res chain seq x y z
N ARG A 1 29.88 -1.53 -21.52
CA ARG A 1 28.40 -1.39 -21.53
C ARG A 1 27.83 -2.74 -21.89
N PRO A 2 26.84 -3.25 -21.14
CA PRO A 2 26.18 -4.50 -21.49
C PRO A 2 25.35 -4.29 -22.76
N LEU A 3 25.47 -5.22 -23.71
CA LEU A 3 24.75 -5.21 -24.98
C LEU A 3 23.91 -6.48 -25.08
N ARG A 4 22.63 -6.33 -25.48
CA ARG A 4 21.81 -7.43 -25.93
C ARG A 4 22.07 -7.64 -27.41
N CYS A 5 22.25 -8.89 -27.83
CA CYS A 5 22.34 -9.26 -29.22
C CYS A 5 21.11 -10.08 -29.60
N ASP A 6 20.20 -9.48 -30.36
CA ASP A 6 19.05 -10.16 -30.92
C ASP A 6 19.40 -10.66 -32.34
N ILE A 7 19.18 -11.94 -32.56
CA ILE A 7 19.44 -12.56 -33.88
C ILE A 7 18.11 -12.70 -34.61
N ARG A 8 17.95 -11.94 -35.70
CA ARG A 8 16.77 -12.01 -36.55
C ARG A 8 17.08 -12.75 -37.83
N ARG A 9 16.23 -13.70 -38.19
CA ARG A 9 16.30 -14.39 -39.47
C ARG A 9 15.82 -13.46 -40.59
N LEU A 10 16.57 -13.38 -41.67
CA LEU A 10 16.20 -12.64 -42.84
C LEU A 10 15.83 -13.64 -43.95
N ASP A 11 14.59 -13.55 -44.40
CA ASP A 11 14.07 -14.33 -45.55
C ASP A 11 13.64 -13.36 -46.65
N ASN A 12 13.73 -13.80 -47.90
CA ASN A 12 13.18 -13.04 -49.06
C ASN A 12 11.65 -13.16 -49.11
N LYS A 13 11.02 -12.45 -50.03
CA LYS A 13 9.57 -12.48 -50.24
C LYS A 13 9.03 -13.88 -50.62
N GLU A 14 9.90 -14.79 -51.03
CA GLU A 14 9.58 -16.17 -51.39
C GLU A 14 9.88 -17.16 -50.23
N GLY A 15 10.23 -16.64 -49.02
CA GLY A 15 10.53 -17.44 -47.84
C GLY A 15 11.93 -18.09 -47.84
N ARG A 16 12.79 -17.77 -48.80
CA ARG A 16 14.16 -18.30 -48.85
C ARG A 16 15.06 -17.53 -47.91
N ARG A 17 15.81 -18.26 -47.06
CA ARG A 17 16.77 -17.68 -46.11
C ARG A 17 17.86 -16.89 -46.83
N LEU A 18 17.94 -15.61 -46.52
CA LEU A 18 19.01 -14.69 -47.01
C LEU A 18 20.17 -14.59 -46.05
N GLY A 19 19.90 -14.74 -44.73
CA GLY A 19 20.94 -14.59 -43.72
C GLY A 19 20.37 -14.44 -42.31
N GLN A 20 21.24 -13.89 -41.44
CA GLN A 20 20.89 -13.49 -40.08
C GLN A 20 21.29 -12.05 -39.87
N MET A 21 20.46 -11.27 -39.22
CA MET A 21 20.76 -9.92 -38.79
C MET A 21 21.01 -9.94 -37.27
N PHE A 22 22.11 -9.36 -36.86
CA PHE A 22 22.44 -9.16 -35.46
C PHE A 22 22.10 -7.73 -35.09
N VAL A 23 21.19 -7.56 -34.16
CA VAL A 23 20.79 -6.25 -33.61
C VAL A 23 21.37 -6.14 -32.21
N PHE A 24 22.29 -5.19 -32.03
CA PHE A 24 22.88 -4.91 -30.74
C PHE A 24 22.16 -3.72 -30.09
N SER A 25 21.59 -3.94 -28.91
CA SER A 25 20.94 -2.91 -28.10
C SER A 25 21.73 -2.70 -26.80
N ASP A 26 21.93 -1.44 -26.42
CA ASP A 26 22.51 -1.11 -25.13
C ASP A 26 21.46 -1.31 -24.02
N ILE A 27 21.58 -2.42 -23.28
CA ILE A 27 20.65 -2.76 -22.20
C ILE A 27 20.87 -1.95 -20.92
N SER A 28 21.92 -1.12 -20.85
CA SER A 28 22.14 -0.23 -19.70
C SER A 28 21.02 0.82 -19.53
N LEU A 29 20.31 1.11 -20.61
CA LEU A 29 19.12 1.98 -20.58
C LEU A 29 17.88 1.27 -20.02
N GLU A 30 17.79 -0.05 -20.17
CA GLU A 30 16.63 -0.87 -19.81
C GLU A 30 16.74 -1.49 -18.42
N THR A 31 17.95 -1.77 -17.96
CA THR A 31 18.21 -2.46 -16.69
C THR A 31 18.86 -1.56 -15.65
N ASP A 32 18.50 -1.80 -14.41
CA ASP A 32 19.15 -1.20 -13.25
C ASP A 32 20.51 -1.89 -13.01
N MET A 33 21.59 -1.10 -13.06
CA MET A 33 22.96 -1.61 -12.97
C MET A 33 23.32 -2.22 -11.63
N LEU A 34 22.61 -1.82 -10.56
CA LEU A 34 22.83 -2.34 -9.22
C LEU A 34 22.24 -3.74 -9.05
N THR A 35 20.98 -3.90 -9.42
CA THR A 35 20.23 -5.14 -9.20
C THR A 35 20.19 -6.05 -10.43
N GLY A 36 20.39 -5.49 -11.63
CA GLY A 36 20.15 -6.16 -12.91
C GLY A 36 18.68 -6.42 -13.20
N PHE A 37 17.77 -5.80 -12.44
CA PHE A 37 16.32 -5.81 -12.69
C PHE A 37 15.99 -4.82 -13.80
N GLN A 38 14.88 -5.01 -14.49
CA GLN A 38 14.42 -4.04 -15.48
C GLN A 38 14.00 -2.73 -14.80
N LYS A 39 14.29 -1.60 -15.41
CA LYS A 39 13.85 -0.30 -14.92
C LYS A 39 12.34 -0.14 -15.15
N TRP A 40 11.70 0.59 -14.25
CA TRP A 40 10.25 0.85 -14.29
C TRP A 40 9.77 1.40 -15.63
N ASP A 41 10.44 2.44 -16.15
CA ASP A 41 10.05 3.07 -17.43
C ASP A 41 10.13 2.11 -18.62
N SER A 42 11.12 1.21 -18.61
CA SER A 42 11.28 0.19 -19.64
C SER A 42 10.22 -0.90 -19.52
N PHE A 43 9.87 -1.29 -18.29
CA PHE A 43 8.80 -2.22 -18.02
C PHE A 43 7.43 -1.67 -18.43
N GLN A 44 7.12 -0.40 -18.11
CA GLN A 44 5.84 0.21 -18.51
C GLN A 44 5.64 0.20 -20.03
N ARG A 45 6.68 0.50 -20.80
CA ARG A 45 6.62 0.41 -22.28
C ARG A 45 6.34 -1.01 -22.74
N LEU A 46 7.07 -1.99 -22.19
CA LEU A 46 6.87 -3.40 -22.49
C LEU A 46 5.43 -3.86 -22.16
N ALA A 47 4.92 -3.50 -21.00
CA ALA A 47 3.57 -3.87 -20.55
C ALA A 47 2.45 -3.23 -21.38
N MET A 48 2.75 -2.11 -22.08
CA MET A 48 1.80 -1.47 -23.01
C MET A 48 1.88 -2.03 -24.44
N GLU A 49 3.06 -2.49 -24.87
CA GLU A 49 3.32 -2.89 -26.24
C GLU A 49 3.16 -4.41 -26.46
N GLU A 50 3.40 -5.23 -25.43
CA GLU A 50 3.51 -6.67 -25.54
C GLU A 50 2.78 -7.39 -24.40
N VAL A 51 1.44 -7.41 -24.43
CA VAL A 51 0.59 -8.15 -23.48
C VAL A 51 0.88 -9.67 -23.53
N ASP A 52 1.41 -10.17 -24.63
CA ASP A 52 1.69 -11.61 -24.89
C ASP A 52 2.87 -12.18 -24.07
N HIS A 53 3.62 -11.36 -23.32
CA HIS A 53 4.75 -11.84 -22.51
C HIS A 53 4.35 -12.48 -21.19
N PHE A 54 3.15 -12.23 -20.73
CA PHE A 54 2.64 -12.78 -19.47
C PHE A 54 1.43 -13.68 -19.72
N THR A 55 1.42 -14.82 -19.05
CA THR A 55 0.27 -15.72 -19.00
C THR A 55 -0.42 -15.59 -17.65
N PHE A 56 -1.71 -15.31 -17.70
CA PHE A 56 -2.54 -15.06 -16.51
C PHE A 56 -2.92 -16.35 -15.77
N PRO A 57 -3.19 -16.29 -14.47
CA PRO A 57 -3.02 -15.13 -13.59
C PRO A 57 -1.53 -14.74 -13.43
N VAL A 58 -1.27 -13.43 -13.27
CA VAL A 58 0.08 -12.92 -13.01
C VAL A 58 0.16 -12.48 -11.57
N GLY A 59 0.91 -13.24 -10.77
CA GLY A 59 1.22 -12.89 -9.39
C GLY A 59 2.23 -11.73 -9.32
N VAL A 60 1.97 -10.80 -8.42
CA VAL A 60 2.79 -9.62 -8.15
C VAL A 60 3.31 -9.69 -6.72
N ALA A 61 4.61 -9.47 -6.52
CA ALA A 61 5.17 -9.22 -5.18
C ALA A 61 6.04 -7.97 -5.23
N ILE A 62 5.86 -7.10 -4.24
CA ILE A 62 6.67 -5.89 -4.06
C ILE A 62 7.38 -6.00 -2.72
N CYS A 63 8.69 -5.77 -2.71
CA CYS A 63 9.51 -5.73 -1.50
C CYS A 63 10.18 -4.37 -1.35
N ASP A 64 10.20 -3.84 -0.12
CA ASP A 64 10.88 -2.61 0.26
C ASP A 64 11.72 -2.84 1.52
N ILE A 65 12.87 -2.16 1.63
CA ILE A 65 13.78 -2.28 2.76
C ILE A 65 13.43 -1.21 3.78
N ASN A 66 13.08 -1.63 5.00
CA ASN A 66 12.80 -0.70 6.08
C ASN A 66 14.07 0.09 6.47
N GLY A 67 13.87 1.39 6.66
CA GLY A 67 14.94 2.27 7.12
C GLY A 67 16.09 2.48 6.12
N LEU A 68 15.91 2.22 4.82
CA LEU A 68 16.94 2.40 3.80
C LEU A 68 17.47 3.85 3.76
N SER A 69 16.60 4.85 3.94
CA SER A 69 16.99 6.26 4.02
C SER A 69 17.90 6.55 5.23
N VAL A 70 17.62 5.92 6.37
CA VAL A 70 18.45 6.03 7.58
C VAL A 70 19.81 5.36 7.35
N ILE A 71 19.86 4.19 6.71
CA ILE A 71 21.10 3.52 6.36
C ILE A 71 21.96 4.41 5.44
N ASN A 72 21.33 5.03 4.43
CA ASN A 72 22.01 5.92 3.49
C ASN A 72 22.56 7.17 4.18
N SER A 73 21.81 7.77 5.10
CA SER A 73 22.22 8.99 5.80
C SER A 73 23.24 8.74 6.91
N THR A 74 23.16 7.60 7.63
CA THR A 74 24.02 7.31 8.79
C THR A 74 25.27 6.55 8.45
N ARG A 75 25.25 5.73 7.38
CA ARG A 75 26.41 4.93 6.97
C ARG A 75 27.00 5.39 5.63
N SER A 76 26.28 5.16 4.52
CA SER A 76 26.61 5.68 3.19
C SER A 76 25.59 5.17 2.16
N ASN A 77 25.50 5.81 1.01
CA ASN A 77 24.73 5.28 -0.13
C ASN A 77 25.23 3.89 -0.56
N GLN A 78 26.53 3.63 -0.47
CA GLN A 78 27.10 2.31 -0.78
C GLN A 78 26.57 1.21 0.16
N ALA A 79 26.33 1.52 1.43
CA ALA A 79 25.74 0.56 2.38
C ALA A 79 24.29 0.23 2.00
N GLY A 80 23.51 1.24 1.59
CA GLY A 80 22.17 1.02 1.06
C GLY A 80 22.15 0.21 -0.24
N ASP A 81 23.06 0.50 -1.15
CA ASP A 81 23.22 -0.26 -2.40
C ASP A 81 23.53 -1.74 -2.14
N GLN A 82 24.39 -2.03 -1.16
CA GLN A 82 24.68 -3.40 -0.75
C GLN A 82 23.43 -4.12 -0.22
N ARG A 83 22.59 -3.44 0.57
CA ARG A 83 21.34 -3.99 1.09
C ARG A 83 20.34 -4.30 -0.03
N ILE A 84 20.19 -3.38 -0.98
CA ILE A 84 19.31 -3.55 -2.15
C ILE A 84 19.79 -4.75 -3.00
N ASN A 85 21.08 -4.84 -3.26
CA ASN A 85 21.64 -5.92 -4.06
C ASN A 85 21.53 -7.29 -3.37
N ALA A 86 21.69 -7.31 -2.04
CA ALA A 86 21.49 -8.52 -1.24
C ALA A 86 20.03 -9.00 -1.33
N LEU A 87 19.06 -8.09 -1.17
CA LEU A 87 17.63 -8.43 -1.29
C LEU A 87 17.31 -8.94 -2.69
N ALA A 88 17.77 -8.27 -3.74
CA ALA A 88 17.58 -8.70 -5.13
C ALA A 88 18.14 -10.11 -5.39
N GLY A 89 19.32 -10.43 -4.80
CA GLY A 89 19.93 -11.74 -4.89
C GLY A 89 19.11 -12.85 -4.19
N ILE A 90 18.53 -12.52 -3.02
CA ILE A 90 17.68 -13.45 -2.28
C ILE A 90 16.34 -13.67 -3.02
N MET A 91 15.74 -12.61 -3.56
CA MET A 91 14.53 -12.73 -4.38
C MET A 91 14.74 -13.70 -5.56
N ARG A 92 15.84 -13.58 -6.32
CA ARG A 92 16.13 -14.49 -7.43
C ARG A 92 16.24 -15.96 -7.02
N LYS A 93 16.63 -16.25 -5.78
CA LYS A 93 16.77 -17.63 -5.28
C LYS A 93 15.44 -18.25 -4.84
N ASN A 94 14.49 -17.41 -4.43
CA ASN A 94 13.25 -17.86 -3.78
C ASN A 94 12.01 -17.76 -4.66
N PHE A 95 12.10 -17.03 -5.77
CA PHE A 95 11.04 -16.98 -6.77
C PHE A 95 11.32 -17.96 -7.93
N PRO A 96 10.31 -18.39 -8.70
CA PRO A 96 10.48 -19.28 -9.85
C PRO A 96 11.48 -18.75 -10.89
N GLU A 97 12.14 -19.64 -11.63
CA GLU A 97 13.16 -19.27 -12.63
C GLU A 97 12.68 -18.29 -13.71
N ARG A 98 11.37 -18.35 -14.06
CA ARG A 98 10.77 -17.46 -15.07
C ARG A 98 10.14 -16.21 -14.49
N THR A 99 10.57 -15.79 -13.30
CA THR A 99 10.13 -14.55 -12.69
C THR A 99 10.71 -13.35 -13.40
N TYR A 100 9.85 -12.40 -13.72
CA TYR A 100 10.23 -11.12 -14.28
C TYR A 100 10.45 -10.11 -13.15
N TYR A 101 11.62 -9.48 -13.13
CA TYR A 101 12.01 -8.58 -12.05
C TYR A 101 12.08 -7.13 -12.51
N VAL A 102 11.47 -6.24 -11.75
CA VAL A 102 11.43 -4.80 -12.04
C VAL A 102 11.97 -4.01 -10.86
N ARG A 103 12.80 -3.04 -11.14
CA ARG A 103 13.22 -2.00 -10.21
C ARG A 103 12.20 -0.87 -10.27
N GLY A 104 11.30 -0.83 -9.29
CA GLY A 104 10.24 0.17 -9.20
C GLY A 104 10.72 1.55 -8.79
N ILE A 105 9.81 2.47 -8.70
CA ILE A 105 10.01 3.79 -8.12
C ILE A 105 10.27 3.62 -6.60
N ASP A 106 10.94 4.58 -5.97
CA ASP A 106 11.21 4.60 -4.53
C ASP A 106 12.01 3.38 -4.00
N ALA A 107 12.87 2.80 -4.82
CA ALA A 107 13.71 1.67 -4.45
C ALA A 107 12.99 0.32 -4.29
N HIS A 108 11.72 0.20 -4.66
CA HIS A 108 10.97 -1.06 -4.60
C HIS A 108 11.56 -2.13 -5.54
N LEU A 109 11.60 -3.37 -5.07
CA LEU A 109 11.92 -4.54 -5.87
C LEU A 109 10.64 -5.33 -6.15
N ILE A 110 10.32 -5.50 -7.43
CA ILE A 110 9.07 -6.11 -7.87
C ILE A 110 9.38 -7.43 -8.57
N ALA A 111 8.63 -8.47 -8.24
CA ALA A 111 8.65 -9.76 -8.90
C ALA A 111 7.26 -10.03 -9.54
N LEU A 112 7.26 -10.47 -10.79
CA LEU A 112 6.06 -10.82 -11.56
C LEU A 112 6.19 -12.26 -12.02
N CYS A 113 5.23 -13.10 -11.64
CA CYS A 113 5.20 -14.53 -11.97
C CYS A 113 3.95 -14.88 -12.75
N SER A 114 4.11 -15.36 -13.97
CA SER A 114 2.99 -15.96 -14.74
C SER A 114 2.48 -17.22 -14.06
N HIS A 115 1.18 -17.49 -14.19
CA HIS A 115 0.48 -18.63 -13.60
C HIS A 115 0.62 -18.75 -12.06
N SER A 116 0.74 -17.62 -11.38
CA SER A 116 0.92 -17.61 -9.92
C SER A 116 -0.21 -16.88 -9.22
N SER A 117 -0.68 -17.48 -8.13
CA SER A 117 -1.67 -16.89 -7.22
C SER A 117 -1.00 -15.93 -6.22
N GLU A 118 -1.84 -15.19 -5.50
CA GLU A 118 -1.39 -14.30 -4.42
C GLU A 118 -0.75 -15.10 -3.28
N GLU A 119 -1.30 -16.27 -2.91
CA GLU A 119 -0.77 -17.14 -1.85
C GLU A 119 0.61 -17.67 -2.23
N GLU A 120 0.83 -18.07 -3.49
CA GLU A 120 2.14 -18.51 -3.97
C GLU A 120 3.17 -17.40 -3.90
N MET A 121 2.78 -16.16 -4.29
CA MET A 121 3.66 -15.00 -4.17
C MET A 121 4.00 -14.67 -2.72
N ALA A 122 3.00 -14.73 -1.81
CA ALA A 122 3.21 -14.53 -0.37
C ALA A 122 4.17 -15.57 0.19
N ALA A 123 4.03 -16.86 -0.17
CA ALA A 123 4.93 -17.91 0.27
C ALA A 123 6.38 -17.69 -0.21
N CYS A 124 6.58 -17.16 -1.43
CA CYS A 124 7.90 -16.80 -1.91
C CYS A 124 8.50 -15.65 -1.08
N VAL A 125 7.71 -14.62 -0.78
CA VAL A 125 8.19 -13.47 0.00
C VAL A 125 8.51 -13.85 1.45
N GLU A 126 7.74 -14.74 2.09
CA GLU A 126 8.08 -15.21 3.44
C GLU A 126 9.45 -15.90 3.47
N LYS A 127 9.79 -16.72 2.47
CA LYS A 127 11.15 -17.29 2.34
C LYS A 127 12.22 -16.24 2.15
N VAL A 128 11.91 -15.14 1.42
CA VAL A 128 12.82 -14.00 1.27
C VAL A 128 13.04 -13.32 2.62
N LYS A 129 11.99 -13.08 3.40
CA LYS A 129 12.06 -12.50 4.74
C LYS A 129 12.94 -13.31 5.69
N GLU A 130 12.76 -14.63 5.70
CA GLU A 130 13.55 -15.54 6.56
C GLU A 130 15.05 -15.50 6.25
N GLN A 131 15.44 -15.25 4.99
CA GLN A 131 16.82 -15.26 4.54
C GLN A 131 17.48 -13.88 4.50
N TYR A 132 16.69 -12.80 4.54
CA TYR A 132 17.21 -11.46 4.48
C TYR A 132 17.65 -10.97 5.86
N ASP A 133 18.92 -10.58 5.97
CA ASP A 133 19.48 -9.99 7.20
C ASP A 133 19.07 -8.51 7.32
N GLY A 134 17.83 -8.27 7.73
CA GLY A 134 17.23 -6.96 7.90
C GLY A 134 15.72 -7.04 7.90
N SER A 135 15.07 -5.88 8.07
CA SER A 135 13.61 -5.79 7.99
C SER A 135 13.19 -5.37 6.59
N ILE A 136 12.22 -6.08 6.03
CA ILE A 136 11.55 -5.72 4.78
C ILE A 136 10.04 -5.61 4.99
N GLN A 137 9.44 -4.69 4.27
CA GLN A 137 7.99 -4.70 4.04
C GLN A 137 7.68 -5.26 2.67
N TYR A 138 6.50 -5.84 2.54
CA TYR A 138 6.05 -6.37 1.28
C TYR A 138 4.53 -6.24 1.12
N ALA A 139 4.11 -6.26 -0.13
CA ALA A 139 2.73 -6.53 -0.53
C ALA A 139 2.74 -7.50 -1.69
N VAL A 140 1.67 -8.28 -1.79
CA VAL A 140 1.39 -9.16 -2.90
C VAL A 140 0.07 -8.78 -3.55
N GLY A 141 -0.13 -9.20 -4.79
CA GLY A 141 -1.34 -8.98 -5.54
C GLY A 141 -1.37 -9.89 -6.76
N VAL A 142 -2.45 -9.87 -7.50
CA VAL A 142 -2.62 -10.67 -8.70
C VAL A 142 -3.38 -9.89 -9.78
N ALA A 143 -2.93 -10.00 -11.02
CA ALA A 143 -3.74 -9.68 -12.18
C ALA A 143 -4.39 -10.98 -12.66
N ALA A 144 -5.71 -11.11 -12.49
CA ALA A 144 -6.41 -12.39 -12.66
C ALA A 144 -6.58 -12.80 -14.13
N ASP A 145 -6.80 -11.83 -15.02
CA ASP A 145 -7.06 -12.07 -16.43
C ASP A 145 -6.53 -10.93 -17.32
N GLU A 146 -6.63 -11.09 -18.64
CA GLU A 146 -6.16 -10.12 -19.64
C GLU A 146 -6.90 -8.76 -19.58
N GLY A 147 -8.05 -8.69 -18.94
CA GLY A 147 -8.80 -7.44 -18.72
C GLY A 147 -8.22 -6.58 -17.59
N GLN A 148 -7.38 -7.17 -16.74
CA GLN A 148 -6.69 -6.47 -15.65
C GLN A 148 -5.27 -6.06 -16.07
N SER A 149 -4.99 -4.77 -15.97
CA SER A 149 -3.64 -4.26 -16.22
C SER A 149 -2.66 -4.72 -15.12
N ILE A 150 -1.57 -5.39 -15.54
CA ILE A 150 -0.47 -5.76 -14.62
C ILE A 150 0.09 -4.52 -13.92
N VAL A 151 0.18 -3.38 -14.62
CA VAL A 151 0.62 -2.11 -14.03
C VAL A 151 -0.34 -1.64 -12.95
N ALA A 152 -1.66 -1.81 -13.15
CA ALA A 152 -2.65 -1.49 -12.12
C ALA A 152 -2.48 -2.40 -10.87
N ALA A 153 -2.31 -3.70 -11.06
CA ALA A 153 -2.07 -4.64 -9.95
C ALA A 153 -0.78 -4.29 -9.17
N ILE A 154 0.27 -3.84 -9.84
CA ILE A 154 1.50 -3.34 -9.19
C ILE A 154 1.22 -2.07 -8.39
N ILE A 155 0.48 -1.11 -8.95
CA ILE A 155 0.15 0.14 -8.27
C ILE A 155 -0.72 -0.13 -7.03
N ASP A 156 -1.67 -1.05 -7.13
CA ASP A 156 -2.53 -1.46 -6.03
C ASP A 156 -1.72 -2.11 -4.91
N ALA A 157 -0.85 -3.06 -5.23
CA ALA A 157 0.04 -3.69 -4.26
C ALA A 157 1.01 -2.68 -3.61
N ALA A 158 1.58 -1.74 -4.40
CA ALA A 158 2.43 -0.68 -3.86
C ALA A 158 1.65 0.26 -2.91
N THR A 159 0.40 0.55 -3.22
CA THR A 159 -0.48 1.36 -2.37
C THR A 159 -0.80 0.64 -1.07
N ALA A 160 -1.12 -0.66 -1.12
CA ALA A 160 -1.34 -1.49 0.06
C ALA A 160 -0.10 -1.55 0.96
N MET A 161 1.08 -1.75 0.38
CA MET A 161 2.35 -1.74 1.12
C MET A 161 2.60 -0.39 1.81
N LYS A 162 2.37 0.71 1.09
CA LYS A 162 2.55 2.07 1.64
C LYS A 162 1.60 2.31 2.81
N THR A 163 0.35 1.89 2.71
CA THR A 163 -0.65 2.01 3.78
C THR A 163 -0.25 1.16 5.00
N LYS A 164 0.19 -0.07 4.78
CA LYS A 164 0.70 -0.94 5.86
C LYS A 164 1.91 -0.32 6.56
N LYS A 165 2.81 0.31 5.80
CA LYS A 165 3.98 1.01 6.32
C LYS A 165 3.63 2.18 7.26
N LEU A 166 2.48 2.83 7.04
CA LEU A 166 2.00 3.91 7.90
C LEU A 166 1.46 3.40 9.25
N VAL A 167 0.97 2.17 9.29
CA VAL A 167 0.41 1.55 10.51
C VAL A 167 1.50 0.89 11.35
N ASP A 168 2.57 0.40 10.73
CA ASP A 168 3.68 -0.25 11.43
C ASP A 168 4.60 0.81 12.08
N SER A 169 4.60 0.88 13.40
CA SER A 169 5.34 1.86 14.22
C SER A 169 6.88 1.83 14.04
N GLU A 170 7.43 0.81 13.38
CA GLU A 170 8.88 0.69 13.11
C GLU A 170 9.34 1.45 11.84
N SER A 171 8.45 2.11 11.13
CA SER A 171 8.75 2.80 9.87
C SER A 171 9.09 4.27 10.11
N SER A 172 10.22 4.73 9.59
CA SER A 172 10.72 6.12 9.67
C SER A 172 9.86 7.18 8.94
N HIS A 173 8.77 6.80 8.27
CA HIS A 173 7.76 7.74 7.74
C HIS A 173 6.72 8.12 8.81
N SER A 174 6.84 7.55 9.99
CA SER A 174 5.93 7.63 11.12
C SER A 174 6.04 8.92 11.94
N ASP A 175 7.03 9.80 11.74
CA ASP A 175 7.22 10.94 12.64
C ASP A 175 6.04 11.92 12.61
N MET A 176 5.49 12.21 11.42
CA MET A 176 4.31 13.05 11.29
C MET A 176 3.05 12.32 11.79
N LEU A 177 2.89 11.05 11.42
CA LEU A 177 1.77 10.22 11.85
C LEU A 177 1.82 10.01 13.37
N THR A 178 2.99 9.70 13.92
CA THR A 178 3.23 9.58 15.37
C THR A 178 2.92 10.89 16.08
N SER A 179 3.27 12.03 15.48
CA SER A 179 2.96 13.35 16.04
C SER A 179 1.45 13.63 16.02
N LEU A 180 0.74 13.24 14.96
CA LEU A 180 -0.72 13.37 14.87
C LEU A 180 -1.43 12.46 15.87
N ILE A 181 -0.97 11.20 16.01
CA ILE A 181 -1.52 10.26 16.99
C ILE A 181 -1.30 10.79 18.41
N ARG A 182 -0.09 11.25 18.74
CA ARG A 182 0.18 11.86 20.05
C ARG A 182 -0.67 13.09 20.32
N ALA A 183 -0.84 13.96 19.32
CA ALA A 183 -1.72 15.11 19.44
C ALA A 183 -3.18 14.70 19.71
N LEU A 184 -3.64 13.61 19.08
CA LEU A 184 -4.96 13.05 19.36
C LEU A 184 -5.05 12.47 20.77
N GLU A 185 -4.07 11.68 21.21
CA GLU A 185 -3.98 11.10 22.56
C GLU A 185 -3.94 12.18 23.66
N GLU A 186 -3.26 13.31 23.40
CA GLU A 186 -3.25 14.45 24.33
C GLU A 186 -4.58 15.19 24.40
N CYS A 187 -5.36 15.17 23.30
CA CYS A 187 -6.65 15.86 23.24
C CYS A 187 -7.82 15.02 23.73
N ASP A 188 -7.80 13.72 23.45
CA ASP A 188 -8.90 12.80 23.74
C ASP A 188 -8.45 11.75 24.75
N SER A 189 -9.26 11.54 25.78
CA SER A 189 -9.03 10.53 26.83
C SER A 189 -9.34 9.10 26.34
N ASP A 190 -9.65 8.92 25.06
CA ASP A 190 -9.77 7.58 24.47
C ASP A 190 -8.46 6.83 24.68
N THR A 191 -8.53 5.80 25.49
CA THR A 191 -7.35 5.08 25.95
C THR A 191 -6.69 4.36 24.76
N GLU A 192 -5.35 4.27 24.75
CA GLU A 192 -4.57 3.40 23.86
C GLU A 192 -5.24 2.01 23.70
N GLN A 193 -5.87 1.53 24.76
CA GLN A 193 -6.62 0.28 24.78
C GLN A 193 -7.87 0.30 23.86
N HIS A 194 -8.60 1.43 23.76
CA HIS A 194 -9.74 1.57 22.85
C HIS A 194 -9.27 1.51 21.38
N VAL A 195 -8.25 2.28 21.03
CA VAL A 195 -7.68 2.29 19.66
C VAL A 195 -7.21 0.90 19.26
N ARG A 196 -6.45 0.22 20.12
CA ARG A 196 -5.97 -1.14 19.87
C ARG A 196 -7.13 -2.12 19.66
N ARG A 197 -8.16 -2.05 20.49
CA ARG A 197 -9.35 -2.90 20.38
C ARG A 197 -10.12 -2.63 19.09
N THR A 198 -10.27 -1.37 18.70
CA THR A 198 -10.90 -0.96 17.45
C THR A 198 -10.14 -1.54 16.25
N GLN A 199 -8.81 -1.53 16.29
CA GLN A 199 -7.98 -2.14 15.24
C GLN A 199 -8.16 -3.67 15.18
N GLU A 200 -8.11 -4.37 16.32
CA GLU A 200 -8.29 -5.83 16.39
C GLU A 200 -9.67 -6.26 15.87
N LEU A 201 -10.72 -5.59 16.30
CA LEU A 201 -12.10 -5.85 15.85
C LEU A 201 -12.30 -5.49 14.37
N GLY A 202 -11.74 -4.37 13.93
CA GLY A 202 -11.78 -3.95 12.53
C GLY A 202 -11.14 -4.97 11.60
N ALA A 203 -9.94 -5.45 11.95
CA ALA A 203 -9.23 -6.45 11.19
C ALA A 203 -10.01 -7.79 11.12
N GLU A 204 -10.62 -8.22 12.23
CA GLU A 204 -11.41 -9.45 12.26
C GLU A 204 -12.71 -9.32 11.46
N LEU A 205 -13.45 -8.20 11.62
CA LEU A 205 -14.67 -7.95 10.86
C LEU A 205 -14.38 -7.83 9.36
N GLY A 206 -13.32 -7.10 9.00
CA GLY A 206 -12.90 -6.93 7.61
C GLY A 206 -12.58 -8.25 6.92
N ARG A 207 -11.86 -9.17 7.60
CA ARG A 207 -11.62 -10.53 7.10
C ARG A 207 -12.91 -11.31 6.89
N ARG A 208 -13.85 -11.23 7.83
CA ARG A 208 -15.13 -11.97 7.75
C ARG A 208 -16.05 -11.49 6.62
N ILE A 209 -15.96 -10.22 6.25
CA ILE A 209 -16.72 -9.65 5.13
C ILE A 209 -15.89 -9.63 3.83
N GLU A 210 -14.77 -10.35 3.82
CA GLU A 210 -13.91 -10.56 2.64
C GLU A 210 -13.40 -9.26 2.00
N LEU A 211 -13.00 -8.28 2.84
CA LEU A 211 -12.33 -7.08 2.35
C LEU A 211 -10.98 -7.46 1.71
N SER A 212 -10.68 -6.87 0.56
CA SER A 212 -9.36 -7.02 -0.08
C SER A 212 -8.23 -6.50 0.83
N ASP A 213 -7.00 -6.93 0.60
CA ASP A 213 -5.82 -6.49 1.38
C ASP A 213 -5.66 -4.98 1.40
N ILE A 214 -5.98 -4.31 0.27
CA ILE A 214 -5.98 -2.85 0.18
C ILE A 214 -7.01 -2.25 1.13
N GLN A 215 -8.22 -2.79 1.15
CA GLN A 215 -9.29 -2.33 2.03
C GLN A 215 -8.98 -2.63 3.50
N GLN A 216 -8.37 -3.78 3.82
CA GLN A 216 -7.88 -4.12 5.15
C GLN A 216 -6.84 -3.12 5.64
N SER A 217 -5.87 -2.78 4.79
CA SER A 217 -4.83 -1.80 5.11
C SER A 217 -5.41 -0.40 5.34
N LYS A 218 -6.36 0.04 4.50
CA LYS A 218 -7.09 1.30 4.70
C LYS A 218 -7.91 1.29 5.98
N LEU A 219 -8.58 0.17 6.29
CA LEU A 219 -9.37 0.01 7.51
C LEU A 219 -8.49 0.11 8.76
N ALA A 220 -7.32 -0.52 8.76
CA ALA A 220 -6.37 -0.43 9.87
C ALA A 220 -5.94 1.03 10.13
N LEU A 221 -5.65 1.79 9.07
CA LEU A 221 -5.33 3.21 9.17
C LEU A 221 -6.53 4.05 9.63
N LEU A 222 -7.73 3.73 9.14
CA LEU A 222 -8.97 4.38 9.54
C LEU A 222 -9.29 4.13 11.02
N CYS A 223 -9.11 2.90 11.52
CA CYS A 223 -9.29 2.59 12.95
C CYS A 223 -8.38 3.44 13.84
N LEU A 224 -7.18 3.77 13.37
CA LEU A 224 -6.22 4.60 14.10
C LEU A 224 -6.57 6.09 14.08
N LEU A 225 -7.15 6.60 12.98
CA LEU A 225 -7.21 8.02 12.68
C LEU A 225 -8.62 8.55 12.39
N HIS A 226 -9.68 7.75 12.53
CA HIS A 226 -11.04 8.22 12.21
C HIS A 226 -11.43 9.49 12.97
N ASP A 227 -10.93 9.64 14.17
CA ASP A 227 -11.18 10.77 15.08
C ASP A 227 -10.12 11.88 15.04
N ILE A 228 -9.19 11.87 14.08
CA ILE A 228 -8.08 12.84 14.01
C ILE A 228 -8.55 14.30 14.01
N GLY A 229 -9.75 14.57 13.55
CA GLY A 229 -10.33 15.92 13.56
C GLY A 229 -10.69 16.44 14.96
N LYS A 230 -10.70 15.60 16.00
CA LYS A 230 -10.91 16.01 17.38
C LYS A 230 -9.83 16.97 17.87
N VAL A 231 -8.63 16.95 17.30
CA VAL A 231 -7.56 17.94 17.59
C VAL A 231 -8.00 19.38 17.28
N GLY A 232 -9.00 19.57 16.43
CA GLY A 232 -9.60 20.88 16.15
C GLY A 232 -10.82 21.23 16.99
N VAL A 233 -11.25 20.38 17.92
CA VAL A 233 -12.38 20.64 18.81
C VAL A 233 -11.87 21.29 20.10
N PRO A 234 -12.48 22.38 20.63
CA PRO A 234 -12.07 22.97 21.90
C PRO A 234 -12.12 21.97 23.05
N MET A 235 -11.07 21.94 23.86
CA MET A 235 -10.91 21.02 24.99
C MET A 235 -12.04 21.10 26.00
N GLU A 236 -12.64 22.29 26.19
CA GLU A 236 -13.78 22.52 27.08
C GLU A 236 -15.03 21.78 26.62
N ILE A 237 -15.17 21.53 25.30
CA ILE A 237 -16.26 20.79 24.72
C ILE A 237 -15.94 19.30 24.73
N LEU A 238 -14.73 18.93 24.33
CA LEU A 238 -14.29 17.54 24.23
C LEU A 238 -14.33 16.83 25.59
N ASN A 239 -13.84 17.51 26.65
CA ASN A 239 -13.76 16.97 28.02
C ASN A 239 -14.88 17.49 28.94
N LYS A 240 -15.96 18.01 28.40
CA LYS A 240 -17.06 18.56 29.20
C LYS A 240 -17.70 17.49 30.08
N PRO A 241 -17.71 17.66 31.41
CA PRO A 241 -18.46 16.76 32.28
C PRO A 241 -19.97 16.98 32.11
N GLY A 242 -20.65 16.02 31.50
CA GLY A 242 -22.11 16.06 31.30
C GLY A 242 -22.54 16.19 29.85
N LYS A 243 -23.78 16.56 29.63
CA LYS A 243 -24.39 16.63 28.28
C LYS A 243 -23.94 17.90 27.57
N LEU A 244 -23.63 17.77 26.26
CA LEU A 244 -23.40 18.91 25.38
C LEU A 244 -24.71 19.59 25.03
N THR A 245 -24.69 20.94 24.89
CA THR A 245 -25.78 21.71 24.29
C THR A 245 -25.85 21.48 22.78
N ASP A 246 -26.93 21.94 22.14
CA ASP A 246 -27.06 21.79 20.69
C ASP A 246 -25.96 22.54 19.90
N GLU A 247 -25.51 23.69 20.42
CA GLU A 247 -24.40 24.46 19.85
C GLU A 247 -23.06 23.71 20.00
N GLU A 248 -22.82 23.16 21.19
CA GLU A 248 -21.61 22.37 21.45
C GLU A 248 -21.60 21.08 20.62
N TRP A 249 -22.77 20.46 20.43
CA TRP A 249 -22.90 19.31 19.53
C TRP A 249 -22.53 19.64 18.08
N LYS A 250 -22.90 20.83 17.58
CA LYS A 250 -22.46 21.27 16.24
C LYS A 250 -20.95 21.37 16.14
N ILE A 251 -20.31 21.91 17.19
CA ILE A 251 -18.86 22.00 17.25
C ILE A 251 -18.23 20.60 17.33
N MET A 252 -18.76 19.71 18.18
CA MET A 252 -18.29 18.35 18.30
C MET A 252 -18.37 17.61 16.95
N ARG A 253 -19.52 17.69 16.26
CA ARG A 253 -19.71 17.04 14.95
C ARG A 253 -18.81 17.56 13.86
N SER A 254 -18.25 18.77 14.01
CA SER A 254 -17.30 19.32 13.02
C SER A 254 -15.98 18.55 12.92
N HIS A 255 -15.70 17.62 13.87
CA HIS A 255 -14.46 16.83 13.80
C HIS A 255 -14.38 15.97 12.53
N VAL A 256 -15.50 15.49 11.99
CA VAL A 256 -15.50 14.70 10.75
C VAL A 256 -15.01 15.51 9.55
N GLU A 257 -15.43 16.79 9.45
CA GLU A 257 -15.00 17.70 8.39
C GLU A 257 -13.54 18.13 8.59
N LYS A 258 -13.15 18.47 9.81
CA LYS A 258 -11.75 18.79 10.15
C LYS A 258 -10.82 17.61 9.90
N GLY A 259 -11.26 16.39 10.25
CA GLY A 259 -10.53 15.16 9.97
C GLY A 259 -10.35 14.93 8.47
N TYR A 260 -11.40 15.17 7.69
CA TYR A 260 -11.34 15.16 6.23
C TYR A 260 -10.32 16.17 5.69
N GLU A 261 -10.35 17.43 6.15
CA GLU A 261 -9.40 18.47 5.73
C GLU A 261 -7.95 18.10 6.07
N ILE A 262 -7.70 17.58 7.28
CA ILE A 262 -6.38 17.07 7.70
C ILE A 262 -5.93 15.94 6.77
N ALA A 263 -6.80 14.96 6.52
CA ALA A 263 -6.49 13.83 5.66
C ALA A 263 -6.24 14.27 4.20
N MET A 264 -7.03 15.19 3.67
CA MET A 264 -6.86 15.72 2.32
C MET A 264 -5.57 16.53 2.15
N SER A 265 -5.11 17.20 3.20
CA SER A 265 -3.83 17.95 3.19
C SER A 265 -2.60 17.05 3.20
N ASN A 266 -2.75 15.79 3.60
CA ASN A 266 -1.69 14.80 3.68
C ASN A 266 -1.82 13.78 2.55
N THR A 267 -0.75 13.62 1.75
CA THR A 267 -0.75 12.69 0.60
C THR A 267 -1.02 11.24 1.02
N GLU A 268 -0.58 10.85 2.21
CA GLU A 268 -0.68 9.48 2.72
C GLU A 268 -2.06 9.17 3.29
N LEU A 269 -2.71 10.16 3.91
CA LEU A 269 -4.03 10.00 4.53
C LEU A 269 -5.18 10.25 3.56
N ARG A 270 -4.92 10.88 2.42
CA ARG A 270 -5.95 11.23 1.42
C ARG A 270 -6.79 10.03 0.99
N GLN A 271 -6.18 8.84 0.97
CA GLN A 271 -6.87 7.61 0.58
C GLN A 271 -7.97 7.13 1.54
N ILE A 272 -8.04 7.68 2.76
CA ILE A 272 -9.07 7.39 3.77
C ILE A 272 -9.88 8.65 4.16
N ALA A 273 -9.71 9.75 3.45
CA ALA A 273 -10.34 11.02 3.81
C ALA A 273 -11.88 10.93 3.77
N GLU A 274 -12.44 10.33 2.72
CA GLU A 274 -13.88 10.13 2.58
C GLU A 274 -14.41 9.22 3.69
N GLU A 275 -13.69 8.20 4.06
CA GLU A 275 -14.06 7.30 5.13
C GLU A 275 -14.06 8.01 6.51
N ILE A 276 -13.06 8.88 6.76
CA ILE A 276 -13.03 9.73 7.95
C ILE A 276 -14.23 10.67 7.97
N ARG A 277 -14.60 11.30 6.86
CA ARG A 277 -15.73 12.20 6.80
C ARG A 277 -17.06 11.52 7.16
N HIS A 278 -17.24 10.26 6.72
CA HIS A 278 -18.51 9.56 6.77
C HIS A 278 -18.63 8.48 7.86
N HIS A 279 -17.69 8.40 8.82
CA HIS A 279 -17.70 7.34 9.83
C HIS A 279 -18.84 7.46 10.86
N HIS A 280 -19.50 8.62 10.94
CA HIS A 280 -20.68 8.85 11.75
C HIS A 280 -21.98 8.87 10.94
N GLU A 281 -21.93 8.49 9.67
CA GLU A 281 -23.16 8.26 8.91
C GLU A 281 -23.88 6.99 9.41
N ARG A 282 -25.20 7.02 9.32
CA ARG A 282 -26.03 5.95 9.80
C ARG A 282 -26.77 5.28 8.67
N TRP A 283 -26.95 3.96 8.77
CA TRP A 283 -27.68 3.19 7.77
C TRP A 283 -29.07 3.77 7.46
N ASP A 284 -29.74 4.34 8.46
CA ASP A 284 -31.05 4.95 8.36
C ASP A 284 -31.07 6.38 7.77
N GLY A 285 -29.90 6.96 7.46
CA GLY A 285 -29.77 8.32 6.94
C GLY A 285 -29.86 9.42 7.98
N ASN A 286 -29.94 9.09 9.28
CA ASN A 286 -29.97 10.06 10.38
C ASN A 286 -28.58 10.35 10.96
N GLY A 287 -27.53 10.00 10.20
CA GLY A 287 -26.13 10.30 10.53
C GLY A 287 -25.70 11.71 10.13
N TYR A 288 -24.41 11.94 10.15
CA TYR A 288 -23.79 13.20 9.74
C TYR A 288 -22.41 12.94 9.10
N PRO A 289 -21.87 13.87 8.27
CA PRO A 289 -22.34 15.22 8.00
C PRO A 289 -23.40 15.32 6.88
N ASP A 290 -23.41 14.38 5.92
CA ASP A 290 -24.15 14.50 4.66
C ASP A 290 -25.53 13.78 4.69
N GLY A 291 -25.83 12.98 5.74
CA GLY A 291 -27.05 12.20 5.86
C GLY A 291 -27.09 11.05 4.85
N LEU A 292 -25.95 10.48 4.51
CA LEU A 292 -25.87 9.32 3.63
C LEU A 292 -26.61 8.13 4.23
N SER A 293 -27.23 7.29 3.38
CA SER A 293 -27.96 6.12 3.83
C SER A 293 -27.56 4.85 3.09
N ARG A 294 -27.69 3.73 3.78
CA ARG A 294 -27.49 2.39 3.21
C ARG A 294 -26.12 2.26 2.53
N GLU A 295 -26.11 1.80 1.26
CA GLU A 295 -24.90 1.52 0.47
C GLU A 295 -24.21 2.79 -0.08
N SER A 296 -24.88 3.97 0.02
CA SER A 296 -24.24 5.25 -0.28
C SER A 296 -23.13 5.60 0.73
N ILE A 297 -23.16 4.99 1.92
CA ILE A 297 -22.10 5.14 2.92
C ILE A 297 -20.91 4.28 2.49
N PRO A 298 -19.68 4.82 2.42
CA PRO A 298 -18.48 4.03 2.11
C PRO A 298 -18.37 2.77 2.98
N VAL A 299 -17.98 1.64 2.40
CA VAL A 299 -17.99 0.36 3.12
C VAL A 299 -17.13 0.41 4.39
N LEU A 300 -15.94 1.03 4.32
CA LEU A 300 -15.06 1.14 5.49
C LEU A 300 -15.64 2.06 6.57
N SER A 301 -16.37 3.11 6.20
CA SER A 301 -17.10 3.95 7.15
C SER A 301 -18.20 3.16 7.88
N ARG A 302 -18.89 2.25 7.19
CA ARG A 302 -19.86 1.34 7.82
C ARG A 302 -19.19 0.37 8.80
N VAL A 303 -18.02 -0.15 8.43
CA VAL A 303 -17.25 -1.07 9.28
C VAL A 303 -16.78 -0.35 10.54
N ILE A 304 -16.11 0.81 10.40
CA ILE A 304 -15.58 1.53 11.57
C ILE A 304 -16.71 2.00 12.49
N ALA A 305 -17.86 2.47 11.98
CA ALA A 305 -18.99 2.87 12.79
C ALA A 305 -19.49 1.74 13.71
N VAL A 306 -19.52 0.49 13.23
CA VAL A 306 -19.91 -0.68 14.02
C VAL A 306 -18.84 -1.04 15.04
N VAL A 307 -17.59 -1.07 14.61
CA VAL A 307 -16.45 -1.48 15.44
C VAL A 307 -16.20 -0.51 16.58
N ASP A 308 -16.22 0.80 16.29
CA ASP A 308 -16.04 1.87 17.26
C ASP A 308 -17.15 1.86 18.32
N ALA A 309 -18.42 1.81 17.88
CA ALA A 309 -19.56 1.71 18.79
C ALA A 309 -19.47 0.47 19.69
N PHE A 310 -19.07 -0.70 19.14
CA PHE A 310 -18.93 -1.92 19.91
C PHE A 310 -17.74 -1.84 20.88
N ALA A 311 -16.60 -1.32 20.46
CA ALA A 311 -15.44 -1.11 21.31
C ALA A 311 -15.75 -0.20 22.51
N GLY A 312 -16.53 0.87 22.27
CA GLY A 312 -16.99 1.78 23.33
C GLY A 312 -17.96 1.15 24.33
N MET A 313 -18.78 0.14 23.93
CA MET A 313 -19.73 -0.54 24.81
C MET A 313 -19.08 -1.55 25.77
N ILE A 314 -17.90 -2.06 25.41
CA ILE A 314 -17.20 -3.11 26.17
C ILE A 314 -16.00 -2.57 26.98
N ASN A 315 -15.87 -1.25 27.06
CA ASN A 315 -14.88 -0.56 27.91
C ASN A 315 -15.28 -0.49 29.37
#